data_5a1381300087e884be64daaa7da92dc3
#
_entry.id   5a1381300087e884be64daaa7da92dc3
#
_cell.length_a   1.000
_cell.length_b   1.000
_cell.length_c   1.000
_cell.angle_alpha   90.00
_cell.angle_beta   90.00
_cell.angle_gamma   90.00
#
_symmetry.space_group_name_H-M   'P 1'
#
loop_
_entity.id
_entity.type
_entity.pdbx_description
1 polymer ?
#
loop_
_entity_poly.entity_id
_entity_poly.type
_entity_poly.pdbx_seq_one_letter_code
_entity_poly.pdbx_strand_id
1 'polypeptide(L)'
;MMEEKMDSTCVKLAETDEELCGRGYVHCTAWKEAYRGIVCDRYLDSMTVKATTARARQFPENTLVAKDKEKVVGFAVYGPSRDEDLMDAGELVAIYVLSEYYGHKIGYRLMNEAFARLEEYDTIVVWVLEKNERAIRFYHKYGFEFDGCKKQWNLGTPVSIVRMIKKRK
;
A
#
# COMPACT_ATOMS: atom_id res chain seq x y z
N MET A 1 11.06 -22.05 19.63
CA MET A 1 9.88 -21.37 20.21
C MET A 1 9.55 -20.02 19.57
N MET A 2 10.03 -19.71 18.36
CA MET A 2 9.67 -18.52 17.58
C MET A 2 8.87 -18.83 16.29
N GLU A 3 8.42 -20.06 16.08
CA GLU A 3 7.75 -20.49 14.83
C GLU A 3 6.22 -20.52 14.87
N GLU A 4 5.58 -20.40 16.04
CA GLU A 4 4.12 -20.55 16.15
C GLU A 4 3.29 -19.27 15.95
N LYS A 5 3.90 -18.09 15.71
CA LYS A 5 3.16 -16.83 15.53
C LYS A 5 2.74 -16.51 14.10
N MET A 6 3.12 -17.33 13.12
CA MET A 6 2.95 -17.00 11.69
C MET A 6 1.70 -17.58 11.03
N ASP A 7 0.96 -18.46 11.66
CA ASP A 7 -0.15 -19.18 11.01
C ASP A 7 -1.54 -18.56 11.25
N SER A 8 -1.61 -17.44 11.98
CA SER A 8 -2.90 -16.78 12.27
C SER A 8 -3.23 -15.62 11.33
N THR A 9 -2.32 -15.24 10.43
CA THR A 9 -2.57 -14.11 9.52
C THR A 9 -3.27 -14.57 8.25
N CYS A 10 -4.34 -13.86 7.86
CA CYS A 10 -5.02 -14.07 6.59
C CYS A 10 -5.07 -12.78 5.77
N VAL A 11 -5.17 -12.91 4.44
CA VAL A 11 -5.42 -11.80 3.52
C VAL A 11 -6.76 -12.05 2.83
N LYS A 12 -7.63 -11.05 2.85
CA LYS A 12 -8.97 -11.12 2.25
C LYS A 12 -9.45 -9.76 1.79
N LEU A 13 -10.54 -9.70 1.03
CA LEU A 13 -11.24 -8.45 0.76
C LEU A 13 -11.82 -7.89 2.06
N ALA A 14 -11.78 -6.58 2.22
CA ALA A 14 -12.49 -5.89 3.30
C ALA A 14 -13.99 -5.96 3.04
N GLU A 15 -14.75 -6.47 4.00
CA GLU A 15 -16.20 -6.70 3.90
C GLU A 15 -16.97 -6.05 5.05
N THR A 16 -16.30 -5.70 6.14
CA THR A 16 -16.95 -5.14 7.33
C THR A 16 -16.47 -3.73 7.65
N ASP A 17 -17.28 -2.99 8.40
CA ASP A 17 -16.90 -1.65 8.86
C ASP A 17 -15.69 -1.70 9.81
N GLU A 18 -15.57 -2.74 10.62
CA GLU A 18 -14.41 -2.97 11.49
C GLU A 18 -13.12 -3.14 10.68
N GLU A 19 -13.19 -3.81 9.55
CA GLU A 19 -12.04 -3.98 8.65
C GLU A 19 -11.65 -2.64 7.98
N LEU A 20 -12.65 -1.81 7.62
CA LEU A 20 -12.39 -0.45 7.11
C LEU A 20 -11.82 0.48 8.20
N CYS A 21 -12.28 0.35 9.44
CA CYS A 21 -11.67 1.03 10.58
C CYS A 21 -10.23 0.60 10.78
N GLY A 22 -9.96 -0.70 10.69
CA GLY A 22 -8.61 -1.26 10.75
C GLY A 22 -7.72 -0.76 9.63
N ARG A 23 -8.23 -0.68 8.40
CA ARG A 23 -7.52 -0.05 7.27
C ARG A 23 -7.18 1.41 7.59
N GLY A 24 -8.11 2.18 8.13
CA GLY A 24 -7.87 3.57 8.51
C GLY A 24 -6.77 3.70 9.57
N TYR A 25 -6.78 2.84 10.58
CA TYR A 25 -5.74 2.78 11.59
C TYR A 25 -4.36 2.48 10.98
N VAL A 26 -4.27 1.43 10.16
CA VAL A 26 -3.01 1.06 9.48
C VAL A 26 -2.52 2.20 8.59
N HIS A 27 -3.41 2.84 7.83
CA HIS A 27 -3.05 3.96 6.97
C HIS A 27 -2.38 5.08 7.76
N CYS A 28 -3.02 5.56 8.82
CA CYS A 28 -2.49 6.63 9.65
C CYS A 28 -1.16 6.25 10.31
N THR A 29 -1.12 5.07 10.92
CA THR A 29 0.04 4.59 11.69
C THR A 29 1.22 4.28 10.78
N ALA A 30 1.01 3.51 9.72
CA ALA A 30 2.07 3.10 8.79
C ALA A 30 2.70 4.29 8.05
N TRP A 31 1.90 5.32 7.71
CA TRP A 31 2.44 6.55 7.14
C TRP A 31 3.40 7.26 8.09
N LYS A 32 3.03 7.38 9.36
CA LYS A 32 3.90 7.99 10.38
C LYS A 32 5.17 7.17 10.60
N GLU A 33 5.06 5.85 10.57
CA GLU A 33 6.20 4.95 10.72
C GLU A 33 7.15 4.99 9.51
N ALA A 34 6.59 4.94 8.29
CA ALA A 34 7.38 4.81 7.07
C ALA A 34 7.96 6.13 6.55
N TYR A 35 7.28 7.26 6.80
CA TYR A 35 7.57 8.51 6.12
C TYR A 35 8.20 9.59 6.99
N ARG A 36 8.51 9.31 8.27
CA ARG A 36 9.35 10.19 9.08
C ARG A 36 10.71 10.38 8.39
N GLY A 37 11.14 11.66 8.26
CA GLY A 37 12.35 12.01 7.53
C GLY A 37 12.22 12.09 6.02
N ILE A 38 11.08 11.71 5.45
CA ILE A 38 10.77 11.79 4.01
C ILE A 38 9.70 12.83 3.75
N VAL A 39 8.62 12.78 4.52
CA VAL A 39 7.50 13.71 4.47
C VAL A 39 7.59 14.66 5.64
N CYS A 40 7.17 15.90 5.44
CA CYS A 40 7.13 16.93 6.47
C CYS A 40 6.41 16.43 7.73
N ASP A 41 7.08 16.53 8.90
CA ASP A 41 6.53 16.07 10.19
C ASP A 41 5.19 16.72 10.52
N ARG A 42 5.05 18.02 10.23
CA ARG A 42 3.80 18.75 10.43
C ARG A 42 2.62 18.12 9.68
N TYR A 43 2.86 17.64 8.46
CA TYR A 43 1.84 16.93 7.69
C TYR A 43 1.50 15.59 8.33
N LEU A 44 2.51 14.79 8.67
CA LEU A 44 2.31 13.49 9.32
C LEU A 44 1.59 13.63 10.67
N ASP A 45 1.94 14.65 11.46
CA ASP A 45 1.32 14.90 12.75
C ASP A 45 -0.13 15.35 12.63
N SER A 46 -0.50 15.99 11.51
CA SER A 46 -1.89 16.38 11.21
C SER A 46 -2.80 15.20 10.83
N MET A 47 -2.23 14.07 10.45
CA MET A 47 -2.99 12.87 10.10
C MET A 47 -3.65 12.26 11.34
N THR A 48 -4.93 11.91 11.22
CA THR A 48 -5.70 11.27 12.29
C THR A 48 -6.33 9.97 11.82
N VAL A 49 -6.46 9.00 12.70
CA VAL A 49 -7.17 7.74 12.43
C VAL A 49 -8.61 8.02 12.00
N LYS A 50 -9.27 9.03 12.60
CA LYS A 50 -10.62 9.44 12.21
C LYS A 50 -10.72 9.82 10.74
N ALA A 51 -9.79 10.65 10.25
CA ALA A 51 -9.77 11.10 8.85
C ALA A 51 -9.45 9.95 7.87
N THR A 52 -8.47 9.12 8.20
CA THR A 52 -8.11 7.97 7.35
C THR A 52 -9.19 6.88 7.35
N THR A 53 -9.90 6.68 8.45
CA THR A 53 -11.07 5.79 8.51
C THR A 53 -12.24 6.34 7.69
N ALA A 54 -12.52 7.64 7.78
CA ALA A 54 -13.54 8.27 6.94
C ALA A 54 -13.24 8.09 5.44
N ARG A 55 -11.97 8.24 5.05
CA ARG A 55 -11.54 7.97 3.67
C ARG A 55 -11.69 6.50 3.29
N ALA A 56 -11.38 5.57 4.17
CA ALA A 56 -11.56 4.14 3.92
C ALA A 56 -13.04 3.79 3.67
N ARG A 57 -13.94 4.38 4.45
CA ARG A 57 -15.39 4.22 4.27
C ARG A 57 -15.93 4.88 3.01
N GLN A 58 -15.33 5.98 2.58
CA GLN A 58 -15.71 6.66 1.35
C GLN A 58 -15.28 5.90 0.08
N PHE A 59 -14.17 5.17 0.17
CA PHE A 59 -13.59 4.40 -0.95
C PHE A 59 -13.25 2.97 -0.48
N PRO A 60 -14.29 2.15 -0.19
CA PRO A 60 -14.10 0.80 0.36
C PRO A 60 -13.71 -0.24 -0.69
N GLU A 61 -13.94 0.05 -1.98
CA GLU A 61 -13.78 -0.90 -3.07
C GLU A 61 -12.32 -1.32 -3.24
N ASN A 62 -12.13 -2.51 -3.76
CA ASN A 62 -10.82 -3.04 -4.14
C ASN A 62 -9.78 -2.94 -3.01
N THR A 63 -10.23 -3.16 -1.79
CA THR A 63 -9.40 -3.15 -0.58
C THR A 63 -9.17 -4.57 -0.08
N LEU A 64 -7.90 -4.95 -0.01
CA LEU A 64 -7.45 -6.15 0.70
C LEU A 64 -6.98 -5.76 2.09
N VAL A 65 -7.31 -6.55 3.09
CA VAL A 65 -6.80 -6.43 4.45
C VAL A 65 -6.02 -7.68 4.83
N ALA A 66 -4.91 -7.48 5.52
CA ALA A 66 -4.19 -8.54 6.22
C ALA A 66 -4.58 -8.47 7.70
N LYS A 67 -5.06 -9.58 8.22
CA LYS A 67 -5.49 -9.71 9.62
C LYS A 67 -4.60 -10.67 10.39
N ASP A 68 -4.21 -10.29 11.58
CA ASP A 68 -3.71 -11.19 12.60
C ASP A 68 -4.85 -11.38 13.62
N LYS A 69 -5.51 -12.54 13.60
CA LYS A 69 -6.79 -12.76 14.28
C LYS A 69 -7.82 -11.71 13.86
N GLU A 70 -8.33 -10.92 14.80
CA GLU A 70 -9.29 -9.85 14.50
C GLU A 70 -8.65 -8.51 14.15
N LYS A 71 -7.34 -8.34 14.37
CA LYS A 71 -6.62 -7.08 14.12
C LYS A 71 -6.20 -6.96 12.66
N VAL A 72 -6.56 -5.88 12.00
CA VAL A 72 -5.99 -5.51 10.70
C VAL A 72 -4.58 -4.96 10.92
N VAL A 73 -3.60 -5.56 10.25
CA VAL A 73 -2.17 -5.25 10.41
C VAL A 73 -1.52 -4.75 9.12
N GLY A 74 -2.24 -4.82 8.02
CA GLY A 74 -1.82 -4.32 6.72
C GLY A 74 -3.00 -4.23 5.78
N PHE A 75 -2.84 -3.50 4.68
CA PHE A 75 -3.83 -3.44 3.62
C PHE A 75 -3.18 -3.14 2.27
N ALA A 76 -3.90 -3.45 1.21
CA ALA A 76 -3.60 -3.02 -0.15
C ALA A 76 -4.86 -2.51 -0.84
N VAL A 77 -4.70 -1.54 -1.73
CA VAL A 77 -5.75 -1.05 -2.62
C VAL A 77 -5.24 -1.19 -4.04
N TYR A 78 -6.08 -1.72 -4.92
CA TYR A 78 -5.74 -1.99 -6.31
C TYR A 78 -6.90 -1.54 -7.23
N GLY A 79 -6.65 -1.46 -8.51
CA GLY A 79 -7.69 -1.15 -9.49
C GLY A 79 -7.11 -0.83 -10.86
N PRO A 80 -7.91 -0.27 -11.77
CA PRO A 80 -7.41 0.24 -13.03
C PRO A 80 -6.46 1.41 -12.81
N SER A 81 -5.47 1.54 -13.69
CA SER A 81 -4.54 2.67 -13.65
C SER A 81 -5.29 4.01 -13.84
N ARG A 82 -4.87 5.00 -13.09
CA ARG A 82 -5.35 6.39 -13.19
C ARG A 82 -4.45 7.27 -14.06
N ASP A 83 -3.41 6.70 -14.64
CA ASP A 83 -2.48 7.40 -15.53
C ASP A 83 -3.01 7.41 -16.97
N GLU A 84 -3.13 8.59 -17.57
CA GLU A 84 -3.67 8.77 -18.92
C GLU A 84 -2.84 8.06 -20.00
N ASP A 85 -1.53 7.92 -19.78
CA ASP A 85 -0.62 7.23 -20.68
C ASP A 85 -0.58 5.70 -20.48
N LEU A 86 -1.27 5.18 -19.46
CA LEU A 86 -1.33 3.76 -19.11
C LEU A 86 -2.75 3.33 -18.71
N MET A 87 -3.75 3.76 -19.48
CA MET A 87 -5.17 3.46 -19.20
C MET A 87 -5.51 1.97 -19.24
N ASP A 88 -4.75 1.18 -20.00
CA ASP A 88 -4.93 -0.28 -20.10
C ASP A 88 -4.12 -1.07 -19.06
N ALA A 89 -3.52 -0.38 -18.09
CA ALA A 89 -2.78 -1.00 -17.00
C ALA A 89 -3.62 -1.15 -15.73
N GLY A 90 -3.24 -2.08 -14.88
CA GLY A 90 -3.68 -2.14 -13.49
C GLY A 90 -2.79 -1.29 -12.60
N GLU A 91 -3.27 -0.89 -11.44
CA GLU A 91 -2.52 -0.11 -10.47
C GLU A 91 -2.58 -0.74 -9.08
N LEU A 92 -1.43 -0.90 -8.46
CA LEU A 92 -1.36 -1.05 -7.01
C LEU A 92 -1.35 0.36 -6.41
N VAL A 93 -2.51 0.80 -5.94
CA VAL A 93 -2.73 2.17 -5.46
C VAL A 93 -2.05 2.41 -4.12
N ALA A 94 -2.08 1.41 -3.23
CA ALA A 94 -1.50 1.47 -1.89
C ALA A 94 -1.16 0.08 -1.38
N ILE A 95 -0.09 -0.04 -0.61
CA ILE A 95 0.22 -1.22 0.19
C ILE A 95 0.97 -0.77 1.44
N TYR A 96 0.42 -1.07 2.61
CA TYR A 96 1.01 -0.70 3.89
C TYR A 96 0.87 -1.83 4.89
N VAL A 97 1.89 -1.99 5.72
CA VAL A 97 1.95 -2.95 6.83
C VAL A 97 2.48 -2.22 8.05
N LEU A 98 1.93 -2.49 9.22
CA LEU A 98 2.45 -1.95 10.47
C LEU A 98 3.90 -2.41 10.68
N SER A 99 4.76 -1.53 11.19
CA SER A 99 6.20 -1.80 11.32
C SER A 99 6.51 -3.02 12.20
N GLU A 100 5.71 -3.25 13.24
CA GLU A 100 5.84 -4.44 14.11
C GLU A 100 5.64 -5.78 13.39
N TYR A 101 5.03 -5.75 12.20
CA TYR A 101 4.80 -6.93 11.35
C TYR A 101 5.77 -7.02 10.15
N TYR A 102 6.79 -6.17 10.11
CA TYR A 102 7.81 -6.25 9.06
C TYR A 102 8.59 -7.57 9.18
N GLY A 103 9.00 -8.14 8.06
CA GLY A 103 9.70 -9.42 8.02
C GLY A 103 8.80 -10.67 8.06
N HIS A 104 7.50 -10.51 8.29
CA HIS A 104 6.52 -11.62 8.35
C HIS A 104 5.84 -11.91 7.00
N LYS A 105 6.41 -11.45 5.88
CA LYS A 105 5.92 -11.68 4.52
C LYS A 105 4.49 -11.16 4.24
N ILE A 106 3.91 -10.34 5.13
CA ILE A 106 2.54 -9.82 4.97
C ILE A 106 2.45 -8.95 3.71
N GLY A 107 3.41 -8.07 3.47
CA GLY A 107 3.48 -7.28 2.24
C GLY A 107 3.50 -8.15 0.98
N TYR A 108 4.24 -9.26 1.01
CA TYR A 108 4.28 -10.24 -0.07
C TYR A 108 2.92 -10.90 -0.33
N ARG A 109 2.23 -11.29 0.74
CA ARG A 109 0.90 -11.93 0.64
C ARG A 109 -0.14 -10.95 0.10
N LEU A 110 -0.13 -9.68 0.57
CA LEU A 110 -0.97 -8.61 0.05
C LEU A 110 -0.69 -8.35 -1.43
N MET A 111 0.59 -8.30 -1.82
CA MET A 111 1.00 -8.11 -3.21
C MET A 111 0.51 -9.25 -4.10
N ASN A 112 0.71 -10.50 -3.69
CA ASN A 112 0.28 -11.67 -4.45
C ASN A 112 -1.23 -11.67 -4.67
N GLU A 113 -2.01 -11.36 -3.63
CA GLU A 113 -3.46 -11.29 -3.75
C GLU A 113 -3.91 -10.13 -4.64
N ALA A 114 -3.30 -8.95 -4.53
CA ALA A 114 -3.58 -7.82 -5.42
C ALA A 114 -3.27 -8.16 -6.88
N PHE A 115 -2.14 -8.85 -7.13
CA PHE A 115 -1.78 -9.31 -8.48
C PHE A 115 -2.77 -10.32 -9.05
N ALA A 116 -3.29 -11.24 -8.24
CA ALA A 116 -4.34 -12.16 -8.66
C ALA A 116 -5.60 -11.40 -9.08
N ARG A 117 -5.95 -10.32 -8.37
CA ARG A 117 -7.10 -9.46 -8.70
C ARG A 117 -6.90 -8.56 -9.92
N LEU A 118 -5.66 -8.38 -10.34
CA LEU A 118 -5.27 -7.59 -11.50
C LEU A 118 -4.84 -8.47 -12.68
N GLU A 119 -5.29 -9.74 -12.72
CA GLU A 119 -4.85 -10.73 -13.73
C GLU A 119 -5.19 -10.35 -15.17
N GLU A 120 -6.22 -9.53 -15.37
CA GLU A 120 -6.63 -9.03 -16.69
C GLU A 120 -5.65 -8.00 -17.30
N TYR A 121 -4.74 -7.44 -16.50
CA TYR A 121 -3.80 -6.41 -16.96
C TYR A 121 -2.41 -6.99 -17.22
N ASP A 122 -1.86 -6.72 -18.39
CA ASP A 122 -0.48 -7.10 -18.77
C ASP A 122 0.57 -6.23 -18.10
N THR A 123 0.20 -5.02 -17.73
CA THR A 123 1.08 -4.06 -17.05
C THR A 123 0.47 -3.62 -15.73
N ILE A 124 1.27 -3.62 -14.69
CA ILE A 124 0.88 -3.12 -13.37
C ILE A 124 1.78 -1.92 -13.00
N VAL A 125 1.15 -0.88 -12.49
CA VAL A 125 1.78 0.38 -12.11
C VAL A 125 1.79 0.52 -10.59
N VAL A 126 2.84 1.13 -10.05
CA VAL A 126 2.88 1.64 -8.68
C VAL A 126 3.57 2.99 -8.65
N TRP A 127 3.07 3.91 -7.85
CA TRP A 127 3.70 5.18 -7.53
C TRP A 127 4.31 5.12 -6.14
N VAL A 128 5.55 5.57 -6.00
CA VAL A 128 6.30 5.49 -4.74
C VAL A 128 7.05 6.81 -4.50
N LEU A 129 7.13 7.22 -3.22
CA LEU A 129 7.98 8.35 -2.85
C LEU A 129 9.43 8.06 -3.25
N GLU A 130 10.06 8.95 -3.99
CA GLU A 130 11.42 8.79 -4.52
C GLU A 130 12.46 8.46 -3.43
N LYS A 131 12.25 9.00 -2.23
CA LYS A 131 13.14 8.76 -1.08
C LYS A 131 12.76 7.53 -0.25
N ASN A 132 11.70 6.83 -0.59
CA ASN A 132 11.31 5.61 0.12
C ASN A 132 12.06 4.39 -0.43
N GLU A 133 13.34 4.31 -0.15
CA GLU A 133 14.23 3.25 -0.62
C GLU A 133 13.75 1.85 -0.23
N ARG A 134 13.11 1.72 0.94
CA ARG A 134 12.59 0.45 1.41
C ARG A 134 11.48 -0.08 0.51
N ALA A 135 10.50 0.75 0.17
CA ALA A 135 9.43 0.39 -0.74
C ALA A 135 9.96 0.13 -2.15
N ILE A 136 10.89 0.97 -2.64
CA ILE A 136 11.52 0.78 -3.94
C ILE A 136 12.23 -0.59 -4.02
N ARG A 137 13.01 -0.97 -2.99
CA ARG A 137 13.63 -2.30 -2.93
C ARG A 137 12.61 -3.43 -2.92
N PHE A 138 11.50 -3.26 -2.20
CA PHE A 138 10.41 -4.23 -2.20
C PHE A 138 9.80 -4.42 -3.59
N TYR A 139 9.51 -3.31 -4.28
CA TYR A 139 8.96 -3.37 -5.64
C TYR A 139 9.95 -3.95 -6.65
N HIS A 140 11.24 -3.59 -6.58
CA HIS A 140 12.27 -4.21 -7.42
C HIS A 140 12.35 -5.72 -7.24
N LYS A 141 12.31 -6.21 -6.00
CA LYS A 141 12.28 -7.67 -5.71
C LYS A 141 11.07 -8.34 -6.33
N TYR A 142 9.96 -7.62 -6.45
CA TYR A 142 8.74 -8.13 -7.08
C TYR A 142 8.78 -8.05 -8.61
N GLY A 143 9.78 -7.41 -9.18
CA GLY A 143 10.00 -7.28 -10.62
C GLY A 143 9.49 -5.98 -11.23
N PHE A 144 9.22 -4.96 -10.42
CA PHE A 144 8.94 -3.61 -10.91
C PHE A 144 10.22 -2.88 -11.26
N GLU A 145 10.19 -2.07 -12.30
CA GLU A 145 11.27 -1.22 -12.75
C GLU A 145 10.79 0.21 -12.98
N PHE A 146 11.67 1.18 -12.80
CA PHE A 146 11.36 2.57 -13.13
C PHE A 146 11.11 2.73 -14.64
N ASP A 147 10.09 3.52 -14.99
CA ASP A 147 9.82 3.87 -16.38
C ASP A 147 10.20 5.31 -16.74
N GLY A 148 10.79 6.05 -15.79
CA GLY A 148 11.24 7.43 -15.98
C GLY A 148 10.18 8.48 -15.66
N CYS A 149 8.94 8.07 -15.34
CA CYS A 149 7.87 9.01 -15.00
C CYS A 149 7.99 9.50 -13.56
N LYS A 150 7.85 10.80 -13.37
CA LYS A 150 7.98 11.47 -12.06
C LYS A 150 6.95 12.57 -11.90
N LYS A 151 6.37 12.69 -10.72
CA LYS A 151 5.41 13.74 -10.36
C LYS A 151 5.80 14.41 -9.05
N GLN A 152 5.24 15.59 -8.83
CA GLN A 152 5.33 16.27 -7.54
C GLN A 152 4.02 16.15 -6.78
N TRP A 153 4.11 15.81 -5.51
CA TRP A 153 2.99 15.86 -4.58
C TRP A 153 3.25 16.89 -3.49
N ASN A 154 2.18 17.51 -3.00
CA ASN A 154 2.27 18.39 -1.84
C ASN A 154 1.78 17.64 -0.60
N LEU A 155 2.72 17.28 0.26
CA LEU A 155 2.47 16.66 1.57
C LEU A 155 3.02 17.59 2.67
N GLY A 156 2.45 18.80 2.75
CA GLY A 156 2.95 19.90 3.60
C GLY A 156 4.12 20.65 2.96
N THR A 157 4.97 19.96 2.23
CA THR A 157 6.02 20.44 1.34
C THR A 157 5.99 19.63 0.05
N PRO A 158 6.54 20.13 -1.07
CA PRO A 158 6.65 19.33 -2.29
C PRO A 158 7.53 18.11 -2.09
N VAL A 159 7.03 16.95 -2.50
CA VAL A 159 7.77 15.68 -2.52
C VAL A 159 7.68 15.05 -3.90
N SER A 160 8.74 14.36 -4.30
CA SER A 160 8.77 13.65 -5.58
C SER A 160 8.25 12.23 -5.42
N ILE A 161 7.37 11.83 -6.33
CA ILE A 161 6.98 10.44 -6.53
C ILE A 161 7.44 9.95 -7.89
N VAL A 162 7.86 8.71 -7.95
CA VAL A 162 8.35 8.05 -9.16
C VAL A 162 7.45 6.87 -9.48
N ARG A 163 7.29 6.59 -10.78
CA ARG A 163 6.50 5.48 -11.25
C ARG A 163 7.37 4.26 -11.48
N MET A 164 6.90 3.12 -11.02
CA MET A 164 7.48 1.83 -11.35
C MET A 164 6.42 0.98 -12.03
N ILE A 165 6.83 0.21 -13.02
CA ILE A 165 5.94 -0.68 -13.76
C ILE A 165 6.46 -2.11 -13.73
N LYS A 166 5.54 -3.06 -13.77
CA LYS A 166 5.82 -4.47 -13.99
C LYS A 166 5.00 -4.97 -15.16
N LYS A 167 5.67 -5.50 -16.18
CA LYS A 167 5.02 -6.22 -17.29
C LYS A 167 4.93 -7.69 -16.94
N ARG A 168 3.78 -8.30 -17.19
CA ARG A 168 3.58 -9.73 -16.91
C ARG A 168 4.26 -10.64 -17.96
N LYS A 169 4.55 -10.14 -19.11
CA LYS A 169 5.37 -10.72 -20.21
C LYS A 169 5.02 -10.12 -21.55
#